data_ac13e092eb819e9125de4284baecb295
#
_entry.id   ac13e092eb819e9125de4284baecb295
#
_cell.length_a   1.000
_cell.length_b   1.000
_cell.length_c   1.000
_cell.angle_alpha   90.00
_cell.angle_beta   90.00
_cell.angle_gamma   90.00
#
_symmetry.space_group_name_H-M   'P 1'
#
loop_
_entity.id
_entity.type
_entity.pdbx_description
1 polymer ?
#
loop_
_entity_poly.entity_id
_entity_poly.type
_entity_poly.pdbx_seq_one_letter_code
_entity_poly.pdbx_strand_id
1 'polypeptide(L)'
;MLITRRAEFSAAHVCGQPSLTAEQNQALYGPAASPNGHGHNYVLEVTLEGEPDPVTGMIFDLKILKELIQQTVVGPMDHRFLNYEVPPFDQVVPTAENVAAEIWRRLEPHFQGAQARLYNVRLYETEDLYVDYTGDHS
;
A
#
# COMPACT_ATOMS: atom_id res chain seq x y z
N MET A 1 -2.11 22.31 -2.83
CA MET A 1 -3.44 21.67 -2.90
C MET A 1 -3.26 20.17 -2.96
N LEU A 2 -4.12 19.44 -2.29
CA LEU A 2 -4.06 17.97 -2.25
C LEU A 2 -5.25 17.38 -2.99
N ILE A 3 -5.01 16.27 -3.71
CA ILE A 3 -6.06 15.49 -4.34
C ILE A 3 -5.86 14.03 -3.98
N THR A 4 -6.95 13.33 -3.67
CA THR A 4 -6.90 11.94 -3.19
C THR A 4 -7.79 11.05 -4.04
N ARG A 5 -7.23 9.90 -4.44
CA ARG A 5 -7.96 8.82 -5.11
C ARG A 5 -8.02 7.61 -4.23
N ARG A 6 -9.22 7.02 -4.11
CA ARG A 6 -9.47 5.80 -3.34
C ARG A 6 -9.51 4.58 -4.25
N ALA A 7 -8.97 3.47 -3.77
CA ALA A 7 -9.04 2.17 -4.43
C ALA A 7 -9.20 1.08 -3.38
N GLU A 8 -9.64 -0.09 -3.78
CA GLU A 8 -9.83 -1.23 -2.88
C GLU A 8 -9.18 -2.47 -3.49
N PHE A 9 -8.64 -3.33 -2.62
CA PHE A 9 -8.19 -4.66 -3.01
C PHE A 9 -8.31 -5.60 -1.82
N SER A 10 -8.53 -6.89 -2.10
CA SER A 10 -8.62 -7.93 -1.09
C SER A 10 -7.36 -8.78 -1.16
N ALA A 11 -6.72 -8.98 -0.02
CA ALA A 11 -5.50 -9.79 0.03
C ALA A 11 -5.40 -10.52 1.36
N ALA A 12 -4.71 -11.66 1.32
CA ALA A 12 -4.43 -12.45 2.51
C ALA A 12 -2.96 -12.31 2.90
N HIS A 13 -2.68 -12.49 4.18
CA HIS A 13 -1.31 -12.46 4.69
C HIS A 13 -1.15 -13.31 5.96
N VAL A 14 0.11 -13.58 6.28
CA VAL A 14 0.54 -14.09 7.59
C VAL A 14 1.58 -13.12 8.12
N CYS A 15 1.41 -12.63 9.35
CA CYS A 15 2.41 -11.81 10.01
C CYS A 15 3.37 -12.72 10.77
N GLY A 16 4.59 -12.80 10.29
CA GLY A 16 5.63 -13.63 10.90
C GLY A 16 6.97 -13.39 10.24
N GLN A 17 8.03 -13.57 11.03
CA GLN A 17 9.41 -13.51 10.56
C GLN A 17 9.89 -14.94 10.26
N PRO A 18 10.41 -15.20 9.04
CA PRO A 18 10.95 -16.51 8.72
C PRO A 18 12.11 -16.96 9.63
N SER A 19 12.85 -15.98 10.19
CA SER A 19 13.98 -16.25 11.10
C SER A 19 13.57 -16.65 12.51
N LEU A 20 12.29 -16.52 12.86
CA LEU A 20 11.78 -16.84 14.19
C LEU A 20 11.04 -18.18 14.17
N THR A 21 10.94 -18.83 15.35
CA THR A 21 10.14 -20.03 15.50
C THR A 21 8.65 -19.71 15.45
N ALA A 22 7.82 -20.75 15.25
CA ALA A 22 6.37 -20.60 15.28
C ALA A 22 5.89 -20.03 16.61
N GLU A 23 6.49 -20.46 17.72
CA GLU A 23 6.13 -19.97 19.06
C GLU A 23 6.49 -18.50 19.24
N GLN A 24 7.66 -18.09 18.74
CA GLN A 24 8.10 -16.70 18.80
C GLN A 24 7.19 -15.80 17.97
N ASN A 25 6.82 -16.23 16.78
CA ASN A 25 5.90 -15.49 15.93
C ASN A 25 4.51 -15.36 16.56
N GLN A 26 4.02 -16.43 17.16
CA GLN A 26 2.74 -16.42 17.87
C GLN A 26 2.76 -15.44 19.04
N ALA A 27 3.86 -15.37 19.77
CA ALA A 27 4.01 -14.45 20.89
C ALA A 27 4.03 -13.00 20.44
N LEU A 28 4.63 -12.70 19.28
CA LEU A 28 4.74 -11.33 18.74
C LEU A 28 3.46 -10.87 18.07
N TYR A 29 2.85 -11.73 17.26
CA TYR A 29 1.78 -11.31 16.34
C TYR A 29 0.40 -11.87 16.73
N GLY A 30 0.35 -12.83 17.68
CA GLY A 30 -0.91 -13.45 18.08
C GLY A 30 -1.60 -14.17 16.93
N PRO A 31 -2.94 -14.02 16.78
CA PRO A 31 -3.69 -14.69 15.72
C PRO A 31 -3.21 -14.35 14.30
N ALA A 32 -2.57 -13.19 14.10
CA ALA A 32 -2.04 -12.79 12.79
C ALA A 32 -0.90 -13.69 12.33
N ALA A 33 -0.28 -14.46 13.22
CA ALA A 33 0.77 -15.43 12.88
C ALA A 33 0.23 -16.81 12.51
N SER A 34 -1.09 -17.01 12.50
CA SER A 34 -1.67 -18.30 12.12
C SER A 34 -1.17 -18.73 10.73
N PRO A 35 -0.64 -19.95 10.58
CA PRO A 35 -0.06 -20.39 9.30
C PRO A 35 -1.06 -20.49 8.16
N ASN A 36 -2.35 -20.56 8.45
CA ASN A 36 -3.38 -20.57 7.41
C ASN A 36 -3.65 -19.18 6.84
N GLY A 37 -3.12 -18.14 7.49
CA GLY A 37 -3.34 -16.77 7.07
C GLY A 37 -4.74 -16.26 7.36
N HIS A 38 -4.95 -15.00 7.03
CA HIS A 38 -6.27 -14.36 7.05
C HIS A 38 -6.25 -13.23 6.04
N GLY A 39 -7.43 -12.74 5.68
CA GLY A 39 -7.54 -11.72 4.65
C GLY A 39 -8.24 -10.47 5.13
N HIS A 40 -7.99 -9.39 4.40
CA HIS A 40 -8.64 -8.10 4.62
C HIS A 40 -9.10 -7.52 3.29
N ASN A 41 -10.15 -6.70 3.37
CA ASN A 41 -10.53 -5.81 2.29
C ASN A 41 -9.83 -4.48 2.55
N TYR A 42 -8.67 -4.32 1.92
CA TYR A 42 -7.87 -3.12 2.08
C TYR A 42 -8.51 -1.95 1.33
N VAL A 43 -8.49 -0.79 1.95
CA VAL A 43 -8.86 0.47 1.31
C VAL A 43 -7.62 1.33 1.23
N LEU A 44 -7.29 1.76 0.00
CA LEU A 44 -6.13 2.58 -0.29
C LEU A 44 -6.58 3.98 -0.69
N GLU A 45 -5.94 5.00 -0.10
CA GLU A 45 -6.12 6.38 -0.51
C GLU A 45 -4.75 6.95 -0.89
N VAL A 46 -4.61 7.30 -2.17
CA VAL A 46 -3.38 7.89 -2.71
C VAL A 46 -3.60 9.38 -2.84
N THR A 47 -2.78 10.17 -2.16
CA THR A 47 -2.86 11.63 -2.16
C THR A 47 -1.67 12.23 -2.89
N LEU A 48 -1.95 13.12 -3.82
CA LEU A 48 -0.96 13.91 -4.55
C LEU A 48 -1.03 15.37 -4.12
N GLU A 49 0.11 16.04 -4.16
CA GLU A 49 0.20 17.48 -3.92
C GLU A 49 0.68 18.18 -5.17
N GLY A 50 0.07 19.31 -5.48
CA GLY A 50 0.48 20.14 -6.60
C GLY A 50 -0.43 21.35 -6.72
N GLU A 51 -0.21 22.11 -7.79
CA GLU A 51 -1.06 23.26 -8.15
C GLU A 51 -1.81 22.92 -9.43
N PRO A 52 -3.06 23.38 -9.57
CA PRO A 52 -3.82 23.16 -10.79
C PRO A 52 -3.11 23.80 -11.99
N ASP A 53 -3.02 23.07 -13.09
CA ASP A 53 -2.56 23.60 -14.36
C ASP A 53 -3.54 24.69 -14.81
N PRO A 54 -3.05 25.88 -15.26
CA PRO A 54 -3.94 26.97 -15.63
C PRO A 54 -4.85 26.68 -16.83
N VAL A 55 -4.43 25.74 -17.69
CA VAL A 55 -5.20 25.39 -18.88
C VAL A 55 -6.20 24.28 -18.58
N THR A 56 -5.74 23.20 -17.94
CA THR A 56 -6.58 22.02 -17.70
C THR A 56 -7.37 22.10 -16.41
N GLY A 57 -6.93 22.92 -15.44
CA GLY A 57 -7.50 22.97 -14.11
C GLY A 57 -7.18 21.77 -13.24
N MET A 58 -6.29 20.88 -13.68
CA MET A 58 -5.96 19.62 -12.98
C MET A 58 -4.60 19.70 -12.32
N ILE A 59 -4.50 19.16 -11.10
CA ILE A 59 -3.22 18.88 -10.45
C ILE A 59 -2.53 17.73 -11.19
N PHE A 60 -3.30 16.70 -11.53
CA PHE A 60 -2.84 15.52 -12.23
C PHE A 60 -4.04 14.85 -12.91
N ASP A 61 -3.83 14.21 -14.06
CA ASP A 61 -4.91 13.52 -14.77
C ASP A 61 -5.37 12.32 -13.96
N LEU A 62 -6.64 12.36 -13.49
CA LEU A 62 -7.21 11.32 -12.63
C LEU A 62 -7.35 9.97 -13.33
N LYS A 63 -7.48 9.96 -14.65
CA LYS A 63 -7.52 8.70 -15.42
C LYS A 63 -6.16 8.01 -15.38
N ILE A 64 -5.09 8.79 -15.53
CA ILE A 64 -3.73 8.27 -15.44
C ILE A 64 -3.44 7.78 -14.02
N LEU A 65 -3.86 8.53 -13.00
CA LEU A 65 -3.69 8.13 -11.61
C LEU A 65 -4.40 6.80 -11.33
N LYS A 66 -5.64 6.64 -11.80
CA LYS A 66 -6.39 5.40 -11.66
C LYS A 66 -5.64 4.22 -12.29
N GLU A 67 -5.12 4.41 -13.50
CA GLU A 67 -4.37 3.36 -14.20
C GLU A 67 -3.08 3.00 -13.48
N LEU A 68 -2.34 3.99 -12.97
CA LEU A 68 -1.12 3.75 -12.20
C LEU A 68 -1.40 2.91 -10.96
N ILE A 69 -2.44 3.27 -10.22
CA ILE A 69 -2.83 2.51 -9.02
C ILE A 69 -3.22 1.08 -9.41
N GLN A 70 -3.99 0.92 -10.49
CA GLN A 70 -4.41 -0.40 -10.94
C GLN A 70 -3.23 -1.27 -11.35
N GLN A 71 -2.30 -0.72 -12.13
CA GLN A 71 -1.17 -1.47 -12.67
C GLN A 71 -0.11 -1.81 -11.61
N THR A 72 0.14 -0.90 -10.68
CA THR A 72 1.25 -1.04 -9.72
C THR A 72 0.83 -1.66 -8.40
N VAL A 73 -0.42 -1.52 -8.01
CA VAL A 73 -0.90 -1.93 -6.69
C VAL A 73 -2.05 -2.93 -6.78
N VAL A 74 -3.20 -2.50 -7.31
CA VAL A 74 -4.42 -3.31 -7.23
C VAL A 74 -4.26 -4.60 -8.04
N GLY A 75 -3.83 -4.50 -9.30
CA GLY A 75 -3.63 -5.68 -10.14
C GLY A 75 -2.70 -6.72 -9.52
N PRO A 76 -1.49 -6.31 -9.09
CA PRO A 76 -0.55 -7.25 -8.48
C PRO A 76 -0.95 -7.81 -7.12
N MET A 77 -1.77 -7.11 -6.35
CA MET A 77 -2.07 -7.49 -4.96
C MET A 77 -3.46 -8.06 -4.75
N ASP A 78 -4.44 -7.69 -5.59
CA ASP A 78 -5.82 -8.08 -5.40
C ASP A 78 -6.01 -9.58 -5.58
N HIS A 79 -6.71 -10.20 -4.62
CA HIS A 79 -6.97 -11.64 -4.57
C HIS A 79 -5.67 -12.47 -4.49
N ARG A 80 -4.62 -11.90 -3.88
CA ARG A 80 -3.33 -12.58 -3.71
C ARG A 80 -3.06 -12.87 -2.25
N PHE A 81 -2.24 -13.89 -2.02
CA PHE A 81 -1.64 -14.16 -0.73
C PHE A 81 -0.28 -13.44 -0.72
N LEU A 82 -0.17 -12.35 0.03
CA LEU A 82 0.98 -11.43 -0.07
C LEU A 82 2.32 -12.14 0.15
N ASN A 83 2.40 -12.99 1.18
CA ASN A 83 3.64 -13.67 1.53
C ASN A 83 4.19 -14.57 0.41
N TYR A 84 3.31 -15.12 -0.43
CA TYR A 84 3.70 -16.10 -1.44
C TYR A 84 3.70 -15.57 -2.87
N GLU A 85 2.93 -14.52 -3.13
CA GLU A 85 2.66 -14.08 -4.50
C GLU A 85 3.13 -12.66 -4.79
N VAL A 86 3.46 -11.87 -3.75
CA VAL A 86 3.76 -10.45 -3.92
C VAL A 86 5.11 -10.11 -3.27
N PRO A 87 6.21 -10.14 -4.04
CA PRO A 87 7.49 -9.66 -3.50
C PRO A 87 7.38 -8.19 -3.06
N PRO A 88 8.03 -7.77 -1.98
CA PRO A 88 9.02 -8.50 -1.18
C PRO A 88 8.46 -9.22 0.05
N PHE A 89 7.17 -9.51 0.11
CA PHE A 89 6.53 -10.02 1.32
C PHE A 89 6.84 -11.48 1.64
N ASP A 90 7.63 -12.14 0.81
CA ASP A 90 8.30 -13.41 1.15
C ASP A 90 9.43 -13.19 2.16
N GLN A 91 10.00 -11.98 2.26
CA GLN A 91 11.10 -11.62 3.14
C GLN A 91 10.73 -10.54 4.15
N VAL A 92 9.76 -9.69 3.84
CA VAL A 92 9.32 -8.56 4.67
C VAL A 92 7.94 -8.89 5.22
N VAL A 93 7.75 -8.72 6.53
CA VAL A 93 6.46 -9.01 7.18
C VAL A 93 5.39 -8.10 6.57
N PRO A 94 4.30 -8.65 6.03
CA PRO A 94 3.26 -7.84 5.37
C PRO A 94 2.28 -7.22 6.37
N THR A 95 2.80 -6.45 7.32
CA THR A 95 1.99 -5.60 8.19
C THR A 95 1.41 -4.45 7.36
N ALA A 96 0.38 -3.78 7.85
CA ALA A 96 -0.19 -2.62 7.17
C ALA A 96 0.89 -1.56 6.91
N GLU A 97 1.80 -1.37 7.87
CA GLU A 97 2.92 -0.42 7.74
C GLU A 97 3.82 -0.77 6.55
N ASN A 98 4.25 -2.01 6.46
CA ASN A 98 5.14 -2.45 5.39
C ASN A 98 4.43 -2.52 4.04
N VAL A 99 3.14 -2.84 4.00
CA VAL A 99 2.36 -2.81 2.76
C VAL A 99 2.22 -1.37 2.28
N ALA A 100 1.93 -0.42 3.16
CA ALA A 100 1.84 1.00 2.80
C ALA A 100 3.17 1.51 2.24
N ALA A 101 4.29 1.15 2.86
CA ALA A 101 5.62 1.54 2.40
C ALA A 101 5.93 0.95 1.01
N GLU A 102 5.55 -0.30 0.76
CA GLU A 102 5.74 -0.94 -0.54
C GLU A 102 4.88 -0.27 -1.62
N ILE A 103 3.65 0.09 -1.29
CA ILE A 103 2.77 0.83 -2.22
C ILE A 103 3.41 2.15 -2.60
N TRP A 104 3.93 2.89 -1.63
CA TRP A 104 4.67 4.14 -1.88
C TRP A 104 5.83 3.90 -2.84
N ARG A 105 6.64 2.89 -2.55
CA ARG A 105 7.83 2.56 -3.36
C ARG A 105 7.44 2.28 -4.81
N ARG A 106 6.30 1.65 -5.05
CA ARG A 106 5.82 1.34 -6.41
C ARG A 106 5.28 2.55 -7.14
N LEU A 107 4.65 3.48 -6.42
CA LEU A 107 4.00 4.64 -7.02
C LEU A 107 4.96 5.81 -7.25
N GLU A 108 5.84 6.08 -6.28
CA GLU A 108 6.65 7.29 -6.24
C GLU A 108 7.46 7.55 -7.53
N PRO A 109 8.11 6.56 -8.16
CA PRO A 109 8.88 6.81 -9.38
C PRO A 109 8.05 7.39 -10.54
N HIS A 110 6.75 7.15 -10.56
CA HIS A 110 5.86 7.66 -11.61
C HIS A 110 5.56 9.16 -11.46
N PHE A 111 5.91 9.76 -10.32
CA PHE A 111 5.66 11.17 -10.04
C PHE A 111 6.94 12.02 -10.03
N GLN A 112 8.11 11.40 -10.22
CA GLN A 112 9.36 12.14 -10.32
C GLN A 112 9.37 12.96 -11.61
N GLY A 113 9.56 14.28 -11.48
CA GLY A 113 9.53 15.20 -12.62
C GLY A 113 8.13 15.47 -13.15
N ALA A 114 7.08 14.95 -12.52
CA ALA A 114 5.69 15.22 -12.91
C ALA A 114 5.19 16.54 -12.31
N GLN A 115 4.03 16.97 -12.78
CA GLN A 115 3.36 18.18 -12.30
C GLN A 115 3.01 18.09 -10.81
N ALA A 116 2.65 16.89 -10.34
CA ALA A 116 2.29 16.64 -8.97
C ALA A 116 3.29 15.67 -8.32
N ARG A 117 3.41 15.73 -7.00
CA ARG A 117 4.23 14.78 -6.24
C ARG A 117 3.36 13.89 -5.38
N LEU A 118 3.82 12.67 -5.13
CA LEU A 118 3.18 11.77 -4.19
C LEU A 118 3.34 12.35 -2.78
N TYR A 119 2.22 12.51 -2.08
CA TYR A 119 2.20 13.16 -0.78
C TYR A 119 1.94 12.18 0.35
N ASN A 120 0.95 11.29 0.20
CA ASN A 120 0.58 10.34 1.25
C ASN A 120 -0.02 9.08 0.64
N VAL A 121 0.32 7.95 1.22
CA VAL A 121 -0.36 6.67 1.01
C VAL A 121 -1.05 6.33 2.32
N ARG A 122 -2.39 6.32 2.32
CA ARG A 122 -3.18 5.87 3.46
C ARG A 122 -3.73 4.49 3.15
N LEU A 123 -3.44 3.53 4.01
CA LEU A 123 -3.88 2.16 3.84
C LEU A 123 -4.69 1.73 5.05
N TYR A 124 -5.97 1.42 4.82
CA TYR A 124 -6.85 0.81 5.82
C TYR A 124 -6.72 -0.70 5.71
N GLU A 125 -6.31 -1.35 6.79
CA GLU A 125 -6.35 -2.81 6.90
C GLU A 125 -7.75 -3.26 7.31
N THR A 126 -8.37 -2.51 8.24
CA THR A 126 -9.77 -2.64 8.64
C THR A 126 -10.41 -1.26 8.65
N GLU A 127 -11.72 -1.19 8.92
CA GLU A 127 -12.40 0.11 9.05
C GLU A 127 -11.81 0.96 10.17
N ASP A 128 -11.25 0.31 11.20
CA ASP A 128 -10.78 0.97 12.41
C ASP A 128 -9.28 1.23 12.44
N LEU A 129 -8.54 0.71 11.48
CA LEU A 129 -7.09 0.79 11.47
C LEU A 129 -6.57 1.24 10.12
N TYR A 130 -5.87 2.35 10.10
CA TYR A 130 -5.13 2.77 8.91
C TYR A 130 -3.73 3.25 9.26
N VAL A 131 -2.88 3.24 8.25
CA VAL A 131 -1.51 3.74 8.30
C VAL A 131 -1.38 4.86 7.29
N ASP A 132 -0.74 5.95 7.65
CA ASP A 132 -0.31 7.00 6.74
C ASP A 132 1.21 6.88 6.53
N TYR A 133 1.64 6.84 5.28
CA TYR A 133 3.05 6.83 4.92
C TYR A 133 3.31 7.97 3.94
N THR A 134 4.22 8.85 4.32
CA THR A 134 4.55 10.05 3.55
C THR A 134 5.95 10.00 2.95
N GLY A 135 6.51 8.81 2.83
CA GLY A 135 7.85 8.59 2.31
C GLY A 135 8.89 8.46 3.42
N ASP A 136 10.11 8.15 3.01
CA ASP A 136 11.24 8.07 3.93
C ASP A 136 11.78 9.48 4.16
N HIS A 137 11.78 9.91 5.41
CA HIS A 137 12.25 11.23 5.83
C HIS A 137 13.59 11.19 6.56
N SER A 138 14.25 10.05 6.53
CA SER A 138 15.56 9.89 7.19
C SER A 138 16.69 10.66 6.51
#